data_bd0a07749996fe2d1aae99e04cb8f8b2
#
_entry.id   bd0a07749996fe2d1aae99e04cb8f8b2
#
_cell.length_a   1.000
_cell.length_b   1.000
_cell.length_c   1.000
_cell.angle_alpha   90.00
_cell.angle_beta   90.00
_cell.angle_gamma   90.00
#
_symmetry.space_group_name_H-M   'P 1'
#
loop_
_entity.id
_entity.type
_entity.pdbx_description
1 polymer ?
#
loop_
_entity_poly.entity_id
_entity_poly.type
_entity_poly.pdbx_seq_one_letter_code
_entity_poly.pdbx_strand_id
1 'polypeptide(L)'
;VKAWRISAASENRVISAASAVAHHDASGRRAALSCIRSSPDDRKTADSTRREKWLDSELQQKAVPVTPDPVAYSPIRHRPRLTWPNGARVALWLCPNIEHYEFLPKFQRRREPWPRSPAPDVLGYSLRDYGNRVGLWRLFEATDALGLRCTVSLSMAVLQHYPRILEAMEQRGWEYMSHGLYNTRYHWDFSEAEERAAMQESRDIHRRLTGREQRGWFSPAITNTLNTFDLASETGFDYCCDLYHDDQPFPVRTRTGDLITVPYTVDLNDVIISRRGEEIDAFAQQIRDHFDTVYAEGAEQGRVMCIAVHPFWVGQPHRIRGFQLVMEYILSHPGVWCATAAEIADHYRAEALPAVRAHLAAREALHG
;
A
#
# COMPACT_ATOMS: atom_id res chain seq x y z
N VAL A 1 47.73 -4.91 20.85
CA VAL A 1 47.82 -6.37 20.59
C VAL A 1 47.43 -7.11 21.87
N LYS A 2 46.16 -7.46 22.02
CA LYS A 2 45.71 -8.56 22.92
C LYS A 2 44.41 -9.13 22.34
N ALA A 3 44.48 -10.36 21.90
CA ALA A 3 43.38 -11.15 21.44
C ALA A 3 42.49 -11.60 22.61
N TRP A 4 41.20 -11.48 22.47
CA TRP A 4 40.21 -12.17 23.31
C TRP A 4 39.54 -13.26 22.50
N ARG A 5 39.85 -14.52 22.89
CA ARG A 5 39.09 -15.69 22.49
C ARG A 5 37.90 -15.81 23.42
N ILE A 6 36.70 -15.95 22.89
CA ILE A 6 35.55 -16.44 23.65
C ILE A 6 35.12 -17.77 23.03
N SER A 7 35.13 -18.77 23.89
CA SER A 7 34.73 -20.14 23.68
C SER A 7 33.23 -20.29 23.53
N ALA A 8 32.82 -21.12 22.57
CA ALA A 8 31.45 -21.60 22.46
C ALA A 8 31.20 -22.69 23.50
N ALA A 9 30.07 -22.58 24.21
CA ALA A 9 29.44 -23.71 24.89
C ALA A 9 27.92 -23.58 24.77
N SER A 10 27.37 -24.61 24.18
CA SER A 10 25.96 -24.93 24.01
C SER A 10 25.24 -25.13 25.34
N GLU A 11 23.98 -24.72 25.45
CA GLU A 11 22.97 -25.53 26.12
C GLU A 11 21.56 -25.11 25.74
N ASN A 12 20.85 -26.04 25.12
CA ASN A 12 19.40 -26.03 24.91
C ASN A 12 18.65 -26.08 26.23
N ARG A 13 17.74 -25.16 26.50
CA ARG A 13 16.61 -25.40 27.40
C ARG A 13 15.31 -24.84 26.80
N VAL A 14 14.47 -25.76 26.38
CA VAL A 14 13.05 -25.55 26.11
C VAL A 14 12.37 -25.32 27.47
N ILE A 15 11.74 -24.17 27.68
CA ILE A 15 10.82 -23.97 28.80
C ILE A 15 9.43 -23.68 28.21
N SER A 16 8.59 -24.71 28.33
CA SER A 16 7.13 -24.62 28.20
C SER A 16 6.57 -24.02 29.51
N ALA A 17 5.91 -22.87 29.42
CA ALA A 17 5.13 -22.34 30.53
C ALA A 17 3.67 -22.20 30.07
N ALA A 18 2.87 -23.21 30.44
CA ALA A 18 1.42 -23.10 30.45
C ALA A 18 1.00 -22.42 31.77
N SER A 19 0.42 -21.23 31.70
CA SER A 19 -0.11 -20.50 32.82
C SER A 19 -1.59 -20.84 32.98
N ALA A 20 -1.94 -21.72 33.91
CA ALA A 20 -3.30 -21.97 34.34
C ALA A 20 -3.65 -20.98 35.47
N VAL A 21 -4.61 -20.10 35.22
CA VAL A 21 -5.21 -19.28 36.29
C VAL A 21 -6.34 -20.07 36.92
N ALA A 22 -6.15 -20.47 38.20
CA ALA A 22 -7.19 -21.07 39.00
C ALA A 22 -7.95 -19.98 39.76
N HIS A 23 -9.22 -19.83 39.46
CA HIS A 23 -10.15 -19.12 40.35
C HIS A 23 -10.66 -20.09 41.41
N HIS A 24 -10.39 -19.79 42.68
CA HIS A 24 -11.03 -20.44 43.84
C HIS A 24 -12.37 -19.75 44.09
N ASP A 25 -13.46 -20.53 44.04
CA ASP A 25 -14.72 -20.20 44.69
C ASP A 25 -14.90 -21.09 45.91
N ALA A 26 -15.23 -20.44 47.03
CA ALA A 26 -15.36 -21.07 48.33
C ALA A 26 -16.81 -21.51 48.56
N SER A 27 -17.21 -22.67 48.03
CA SER A 27 -18.35 -23.40 48.55
C SER A 27 -18.32 -24.87 48.10
N GLY A 28 -17.87 -25.75 48.98
CA GLY A 28 -17.83 -27.18 48.74
C GLY A 28 -19.20 -27.84 48.70
N ARG A 29 -19.65 -28.24 47.52
CA ARG A 29 -20.63 -29.31 47.32
C ARG A 29 -20.32 -30.06 46.03
N ARG A 30 -20.01 -31.35 46.19
CA ARG A 30 -19.92 -32.32 45.07
C ARG A 30 -21.32 -32.65 44.58
N ALA A 31 -21.65 -32.32 43.34
CA ALA A 31 -22.79 -32.85 42.64
C ALA A 31 -22.32 -33.94 41.65
N ALA A 32 -22.90 -35.12 41.78
CA ALA A 32 -22.65 -36.25 40.90
C ALA A 32 -23.34 -36.02 39.56
N LEU A 33 -22.57 -35.99 38.49
CA LEU A 33 -23.06 -35.95 37.11
C LEU A 33 -23.32 -37.39 36.61
N SER A 34 -24.60 -37.73 36.45
CA SER A 34 -25.01 -38.93 35.71
C SER A 34 -24.84 -38.70 34.18
N CYS A 35 -23.96 -39.47 33.57
CA CYS A 35 -23.78 -39.49 32.13
C CYS A 35 -24.96 -40.20 31.47
N ILE A 36 -25.84 -39.43 30.81
CA ILE A 36 -26.77 -39.99 29.83
C ILE A 36 -26.03 -40.00 28.49
N ARG A 37 -25.71 -41.18 27.95
CA ARG A 37 -25.16 -41.39 26.62
C ARG A 37 -26.26 -41.21 25.58
N SER A 38 -26.27 -40.09 24.85
CA SER A 38 -27.02 -39.92 23.61
C SER A 38 -26.16 -40.36 22.41
N SER A 39 -26.77 -41.05 21.46
CA SER A 39 -26.17 -41.59 20.22
C SER A 39 -25.50 -40.50 19.37
N PRO A 40 -24.39 -40.80 18.66
CA PRO A 40 -23.66 -39.78 17.86
C PRO A 40 -24.40 -39.26 16.63
N ASP A 41 -25.47 -39.92 16.14
CA ASP A 41 -26.16 -39.57 14.89
C ASP A 41 -27.24 -38.49 15.06
N ASP A 42 -27.85 -38.34 16.23
CA ASP A 42 -28.91 -37.35 16.44
C ASP A 42 -28.38 -35.91 16.64
N ARG A 43 -27.07 -35.75 16.87
CA ARG A 43 -26.45 -34.42 17.05
C ARG A 43 -26.06 -33.73 15.75
N LYS A 44 -25.85 -34.46 14.67
CA LYS A 44 -25.42 -33.86 13.38
C LYS A 44 -26.57 -33.22 12.60
N THR A 45 -27.78 -33.77 12.72
CA THR A 45 -28.97 -33.26 12.01
C THR A 45 -29.60 -32.04 12.69
N ALA A 46 -29.53 -31.93 14.03
CA ALA A 46 -30.09 -30.80 14.78
C ALA A 46 -29.19 -29.52 14.68
N ASP A 47 -27.89 -29.71 14.50
CA ASP A 47 -26.94 -28.60 14.43
C ASP A 47 -26.89 -27.96 13.01
N SER A 48 -27.09 -28.75 11.95
CA SER A 48 -27.16 -28.23 10.58
C SER A 48 -28.42 -27.37 10.35
N THR A 49 -29.58 -27.85 10.80
CA THR A 49 -30.86 -27.13 10.68
C THR A 49 -30.93 -25.88 11.55
N ARG A 50 -30.20 -25.84 12.66
CA ARG A 50 -30.10 -24.65 13.53
C ARG A 50 -29.17 -23.61 12.92
N ARG A 51 -28.10 -24.04 12.25
CA ARG A 51 -27.15 -23.18 11.55
C ARG A 51 -27.73 -22.57 10.28
N GLU A 52 -28.50 -23.33 9.53
CA GLU A 52 -29.24 -22.84 8.34
C GLU A 52 -30.34 -21.84 8.72
N LYS A 53 -31.12 -22.09 9.77
CA LYS A 53 -32.12 -21.14 10.29
C LYS A 53 -31.52 -19.86 10.87
N TRP A 54 -30.33 -19.95 11.45
CA TRP A 54 -29.63 -18.77 11.94
C TRP A 54 -29.07 -17.90 10.80
N LEU A 55 -28.52 -18.55 9.77
CA LEU A 55 -28.09 -17.88 8.53
C LEU A 55 -29.26 -17.20 7.81
N ASP A 56 -30.40 -17.88 7.68
CA ASP A 56 -31.60 -17.34 7.04
C ASP A 56 -32.23 -16.18 7.83
N SER A 57 -32.17 -16.19 9.17
CA SER A 57 -32.73 -15.13 10.01
C SER A 57 -31.85 -13.84 10.02
N GLU A 58 -30.54 -13.96 9.85
CA GLU A 58 -29.64 -12.80 9.70
C GLU A 58 -29.70 -12.20 8.29
N LEU A 59 -29.92 -13.00 7.26
CA LEU A 59 -30.09 -12.54 5.88
C LEU A 59 -31.43 -11.80 5.65
N GLN A 60 -32.40 -11.94 6.56
CA GLN A 60 -33.68 -11.20 6.53
C GLN A 60 -33.68 -9.91 7.35
N GLN A 61 -32.57 -9.55 8.01
CA GLN A 61 -32.45 -8.20 8.58
C GLN A 61 -32.48 -7.20 7.42
N LYS A 62 -33.44 -6.29 7.46
CA LYS A 62 -33.69 -5.21 6.50
C LYS A 62 -32.40 -4.74 5.89
N ALA A 63 -32.25 -4.93 4.59
CA ALA A 63 -31.13 -4.40 3.83
C ALA A 63 -30.99 -2.91 4.20
N VAL A 64 -29.98 -2.59 4.99
CA VAL A 64 -29.53 -1.21 5.13
C VAL A 64 -29.22 -0.76 3.70
N PRO A 65 -29.72 0.38 3.22
CA PRO A 65 -29.34 0.88 1.91
C PRO A 65 -27.83 0.99 1.89
N VAL A 66 -27.17 0.01 1.29
CA VAL A 66 -25.71 0.03 1.15
C VAL A 66 -25.44 1.06 0.07
N THR A 67 -24.84 2.17 0.44
CA THR A 67 -24.19 3.03 -0.56
C THR A 67 -23.25 2.12 -1.32
N PRO A 68 -23.38 2.00 -2.64
CA PRO A 68 -22.53 1.07 -3.39
C PRO A 68 -21.08 1.44 -3.15
N ASP A 69 -20.30 0.48 -2.69
CA ASP A 69 -18.86 0.66 -2.52
C ASP A 69 -18.24 1.16 -3.83
N PRO A 70 -17.23 2.03 -3.76
CA PRO A 70 -16.56 2.54 -4.95
C PRO A 70 -15.90 1.42 -5.77
N VAL A 71 -15.69 0.26 -5.16
CA VAL A 71 -15.09 -0.92 -5.79
C VAL A 71 -15.97 -2.14 -5.54
N ALA A 72 -16.30 -2.87 -6.60
CA ALA A 72 -17.10 -4.09 -6.48
C ALA A 72 -16.29 -5.20 -5.79
N TYR A 73 -16.90 -5.91 -4.85
CA TYR A 73 -16.26 -7.07 -4.24
C TYR A 73 -16.09 -8.21 -5.24
N SER A 74 -14.83 -8.66 -5.41
CA SER A 74 -14.49 -9.81 -6.23
C SER A 74 -13.26 -10.51 -5.66
N PRO A 75 -13.39 -11.72 -5.09
CA PRO A 75 -12.24 -12.45 -4.57
C PRO A 75 -11.26 -12.81 -5.68
N ILE A 76 -9.96 -12.61 -5.44
CA ILE A 76 -8.92 -12.77 -6.46
C ILE A 76 -8.91 -14.14 -7.14
N ARG A 77 -9.25 -15.20 -6.41
CA ARG A 77 -9.31 -16.59 -6.92
C ARG A 77 -10.45 -16.86 -7.91
N HIS A 78 -11.42 -15.96 -7.99
CA HIS A 78 -12.61 -16.11 -8.83
C HIS A 78 -12.61 -15.14 -10.02
N ARG A 79 -11.54 -14.36 -10.18
CA ARG A 79 -11.37 -13.40 -11.27
C ARG A 79 -10.84 -14.05 -12.54
N PRO A 80 -11.09 -13.45 -13.71
CA PRO A 80 -10.36 -13.78 -14.91
C PRO A 80 -8.86 -13.72 -14.67
N ARG A 81 -8.12 -14.62 -15.31
CA ARG A 81 -6.66 -14.68 -15.15
C ARG A 81 -5.99 -13.40 -15.66
N LEU A 82 -5.20 -12.76 -14.82
CA LEU A 82 -4.32 -11.68 -15.20
C LEU A 82 -2.94 -12.24 -15.54
N THR A 83 -2.40 -11.82 -16.68
CA THR A 83 -1.04 -12.16 -17.12
C THR A 83 -0.28 -10.87 -17.42
N TRP A 84 0.99 -10.84 -17.06
CA TRP A 84 1.87 -9.71 -17.34
C TRP A 84 2.67 -9.94 -18.62
N PRO A 85 3.29 -8.89 -19.20
CA PRO A 85 4.15 -9.01 -20.38
C PRO A 85 5.20 -10.12 -20.22
N ASN A 86 5.46 -10.85 -21.32
CA ASN A 86 6.42 -11.94 -21.37
C ASN A 86 6.17 -13.07 -20.36
N GLY A 87 4.93 -13.22 -19.88
CA GLY A 87 4.57 -14.23 -18.88
C GLY A 87 5.15 -13.95 -17.50
N ALA A 88 5.45 -12.70 -17.18
CA ALA A 88 5.93 -12.32 -15.86
C ALA A 88 4.90 -12.67 -14.77
N ARG A 89 5.41 -13.04 -13.60
CA ARG A 89 4.62 -13.42 -12.42
C ARG A 89 4.24 -12.22 -11.58
N VAL A 90 5.19 -11.27 -11.47
CA VAL A 90 5.06 -10.07 -10.63
C VAL A 90 5.35 -8.84 -11.48
N ALA A 91 4.42 -7.88 -11.47
CA ALA A 91 4.68 -6.52 -11.88
C ALA A 91 5.22 -5.75 -10.68
N LEU A 92 6.52 -5.50 -10.67
CA LEU A 92 7.21 -4.76 -9.62
C LEU A 92 7.31 -3.30 -9.99
N TRP A 93 6.88 -2.42 -9.09
CA TRP A 93 7.13 -1.00 -9.22
C TRP A 93 7.66 -0.39 -7.92
N LEU A 94 8.66 0.48 -8.08
CA LEU A 94 9.28 1.21 -6.97
C LEU A 94 8.68 2.61 -6.90
N CYS A 95 8.23 2.99 -5.71
CA CYS A 95 7.63 4.27 -5.44
C CYS A 95 8.47 5.12 -4.47
N PRO A 96 9.40 5.92 -4.96
CA PRO A 96 9.98 6.98 -4.16
C PRO A 96 8.93 8.03 -3.80
N ASN A 97 8.76 8.32 -2.52
CA ASN A 97 7.93 9.42 -2.04
C ASN A 97 8.83 10.65 -1.91
N ILE A 98 8.78 11.53 -2.90
CA ILE A 98 9.56 12.78 -2.93
C ILE A 98 8.63 13.92 -2.53
N GLU A 99 8.77 14.32 -1.29
CA GLU A 99 7.81 15.16 -0.62
C GLU A 99 8.42 16.52 -0.27
N HIS A 100 7.59 17.56 -0.29
CA HIS A 100 7.92 18.87 0.24
C HIS A 100 7.05 19.21 1.44
N TYR A 101 7.71 19.52 2.55
CA TYR A 101 7.08 19.99 3.78
C TYR A 101 7.33 21.48 3.92
N GLU A 102 6.28 22.25 4.15
CA GLU A 102 6.41 23.69 4.39
C GLU A 102 7.03 23.92 5.77
N PHE A 103 8.04 24.83 5.85
CA PHE A 103 8.66 25.20 7.13
C PHE A 103 7.66 25.87 8.09
N LEU A 104 6.76 26.70 7.54
CA LEU A 104 5.66 27.33 8.24
C LEU A 104 4.33 27.00 7.54
N PRO A 105 3.80 25.78 7.72
CA PRO A 105 2.57 25.40 7.07
C PRO A 105 1.37 26.22 7.60
N LYS A 106 0.51 26.67 6.69
CA LYS A 106 -0.70 27.43 7.04
C LYS A 106 -1.72 26.58 7.81
N PHE A 107 -1.70 25.27 7.57
CA PHE A 107 -2.64 24.30 8.14
C PHE A 107 -1.86 23.18 8.83
N GLN A 108 -1.64 23.30 10.14
CA GLN A 108 -1.10 22.20 10.93
C GLN A 108 -2.24 21.43 11.58
N ARG A 109 -2.55 20.26 11.05
CA ARG A 109 -3.40 19.31 11.77
C ARG A 109 -2.51 18.29 12.47
N ARG A 110 -2.76 18.12 13.76
CA ARG A 110 -2.06 17.16 14.60
C ARG A 110 -2.54 15.75 14.25
N ARG A 111 -1.95 15.13 13.25
CA ARG A 111 -2.15 13.71 12.95
C ARG A 111 -1.13 12.82 13.65
N GLU A 112 0.05 13.38 13.90
CA GLU A 112 1.20 12.65 14.42
C GLU A 112 1.66 13.28 15.73
N PRO A 113 2.35 12.52 16.61
CA PRO A 113 3.03 13.10 17.76
C PRO A 113 4.11 14.12 17.36
N TRP A 114 4.40 14.25 16.09
CA TRP A 114 5.22 15.25 15.47
C TRP A 114 4.39 16.13 14.52
N PRO A 115 4.58 17.45 14.53
CA PRO A 115 5.54 18.19 15.33
C PRO A 115 5.26 18.15 16.84
N ARG A 116 6.30 18.14 17.64
CA ARG A 116 6.22 18.19 19.12
C ARG A 116 5.73 19.53 19.62
N SER A 117 5.88 20.54 18.83
CA SER A 117 5.57 21.93 19.16
C SER A 117 4.80 22.58 18.03
N PRO A 118 4.14 23.73 18.28
CA PRO A 118 3.66 24.59 17.23
C PRO A 118 4.79 24.96 16.25
N ALA A 119 4.42 25.33 15.00
CA ALA A 119 5.39 25.78 14.01
C ALA A 119 6.31 26.91 14.55
N PRO A 120 7.58 26.92 14.15
CA PRO A 120 8.21 25.98 13.23
C PRO A 120 8.66 24.66 13.90
N ASP A 121 8.30 23.52 13.32
CA ASP A 121 8.89 22.23 13.69
C ASP A 121 10.21 22.02 12.95
N VAL A 122 11.28 22.59 13.47
CA VAL A 122 12.60 22.54 12.84
C VAL A 122 13.11 21.11 12.68
N LEU A 123 12.87 20.25 13.67
CA LEU A 123 13.33 18.87 13.62
C LEU A 123 12.58 18.06 12.54
N GLY A 124 11.25 18.09 12.56
CA GLY A 124 10.45 17.35 11.60
C GLY A 124 10.67 17.84 10.16
N TYR A 125 10.79 19.16 9.97
CA TYR A 125 11.14 19.76 8.69
C TYR A 125 12.51 19.28 8.19
N SER A 126 13.55 19.44 9.02
CA SER A 126 14.93 19.17 8.61
C SER A 126 15.20 17.69 8.34
N LEU A 127 14.59 16.79 9.10
CA LEU A 127 14.65 15.36 8.84
C LEU A 127 14.12 15.00 7.44
N ARG A 128 13.02 15.59 7.04
CA ARG A 128 12.42 15.36 5.72
C ARG A 128 13.16 16.06 4.60
N ASP A 129 13.59 17.29 4.83
CA ASP A 129 14.38 18.08 3.87
C ASP A 129 15.75 17.44 3.55
N TYR A 130 16.33 16.67 4.49
CA TYR A 130 17.48 15.81 4.22
C TYR A 130 17.25 14.89 3.02
N GLY A 131 16.03 14.39 2.84
CA GLY A 131 15.66 13.57 1.68
C GLY A 131 15.96 14.30 0.38
N ASN A 132 15.46 15.52 0.23
CA ASN A 132 15.62 16.32 -0.99
C ASN A 132 17.07 16.83 -1.18
N ARG A 133 17.80 17.03 -0.10
CA ARG A 133 19.18 17.56 -0.16
C ARG A 133 20.24 16.48 -0.40
N VAL A 134 20.07 15.31 0.21
CA VAL A 134 21.12 14.28 0.26
C VAL A 134 20.59 12.89 -0.08
N GLY A 135 19.53 12.45 0.60
CA GLY A 135 19.08 11.05 0.52
C GLY A 135 18.62 10.64 -0.87
N LEU A 136 17.95 11.55 -1.59
CA LEU A 136 17.49 11.31 -2.95
C LEU A 136 18.63 11.08 -3.94
N TRP A 137 19.75 11.76 -3.77
CA TRP A 137 20.91 11.59 -4.65
C TRP A 137 21.53 10.19 -4.51
N ARG A 138 21.55 9.63 -3.30
CA ARG A 138 21.95 8.24 -3.09
C ARG A 138 20.94 7.26 -3.65
N LEU A 139 19.64 7.58 -3.57
CA LEU A 139 18.60 6.75 -4.15
C LEU A 139 18.68 6.74 -5.68
N PHE A 140 19.00 7.87 -6.32
CA PHE A 140 19.27 7.92 -7.75
C PHE A 140 20.43 6.99 -8.15
N GLU A 141 21.55 7.07 -7.43
CA GLU A 141 22.71 6.18 -7.69
C GLU A 141 22.34 4.71 -7.49
N ALA A 142 21.56 4.39 -6.45
CA ALA A 142 21.11 3.04 -6.18
C ALA A 142 20.18 2.49 -7.28
N THR A 143 19.22 3.28 -7.73
CA THR A 143 18.29 2.89 -8.80
C THR A 143 18.95 2.83 -10.16
N ASP A 144 19.91 3.72 -10.46
CA ASP A 144 20.72 3.67 -11.68
C ASP A 144 21.54 2.38 -11.75
N ALA A 145 22.19 1.99 -10.64
CA ALA A 145 22.95 0.76 -10.56
C ALA A 145 22.09 -0.51 -10.78
N LEU A 146 20.79 -0.43 -10.48
CA LEU A 146 19.83 -1.51 -10.64
C LEU A 146 19.06 -1.43 -11.98
N GLY A 147 19.26 -0.38 -12.78
CA GLY A 147 18.53 -0.17 -14.03
C GLY A 147 17.04 0.08 -13.85
N LEU A 148 16.62 0.61 -12.70
CA LEU A 148 15.22 0.79 -12.34
C LEU A 148 14.68 2.15 -12.73
N ARG A 149 13.52 2.16 -13.40
CA ARG A 149 12.65 3.34 -13.52
C ARG A 149 11.62 3.30 -12.40
N CYS A 150 11.22 4.47 -11.92
CA CYS A 150 10.29 4.61 -10.80
C CYS A 150 9.03 5.36 -11.18
N THR A 151 7.95 5.10 -10.48
CA THR A 151 6.81 6.03 -10.38
C THR A 151 6.93 6.79 -9.07
N VAL A 152 7.19 8.07 -9.15
CA VAL A 152 7.38 8.92 -7.96
C VAL A 152 6.04 9.36 -7.42
N SER A 153 5.78 9.11 -6.14
CA SER A 153 4.74 9.82 -5.38
C SER A 153 5.29 11.20 -5.06
N LEU A 154 4.84 12.22 -5.80
CA LEU A 154 5.50 13.52 -5.87
C LEU A 154 4.63 14.66 -5.35
N SER A 155 5.06 15.36 -4.30
CA SER A 155 4.52 16.67 -3.99
C SER A 155 4.89 17.64 -5.13
N MET A 156 3.91 18.17 -5.84
CA MET A 156 4.16 18.97 -7.06
C MET A 156 4.99 20.22 -6.84
N ALA A 157 4.97 20.76 -5.62
CA ALA A 157 5.85 21.87 -5.23
C ALA A 157 7.35 21.55 -5.38
N VAL A 158 7.75 20.28 -5.31
CA VAL A 158 9.14 19.85 -5.54
C VAL A 158 9.62 20.29 -6.92
N LEU A 159 8.79 20.16 -7.95
CA LEU A 159 9.14 20.58 -9.31
C LEU A 159 9.42 22.08 -9.42
N GLN A 160 8.76 22.88 -8.59
CA GLN A 160 8.92 24.34 -8.57
C GLN A 160 10.09 24.78 -7.70
N HIS A 161 10.28 24.12 -6.55
CA HIS A 161 11.31 24.52 -5.56
C HIS A 161 12.69 23.95 -5.86
N TYR A 162 12.75 22.79 -6.54
CA TYR A 162 14.00 22.04 -6.72
C TYR A 162 14.23 21.63 -8.19
N PRO A 163 14.52 22.58 -9.10
CA PRO A 163 14.68 22.28 -10.53
C PRO A 163 15.76 21.24 -10.82
N ARG A 164 16.78 21.11 -9.98
CA ARG A 164 17.80 20.06 -10.12
C ARG A 164 17.27 18.65 -9.85
N ILE A 165 16.26 18.53 -8.98
CA ILE A 165 15.58 17.24 -8.76
C ILE A 165 14.74 16.88 -9.99
N LEU A 166 14.00 17.84 -10.55
CA LEU A 166 13.26 17.64 -11.80
C LEU A 166 14.21 17.18 -12.92
N GLU A 167 15.30 17.90 -13.16
CA GLU A 167 16.31 17.55 -14.16
C GLU A 167 16.83 16.10 -13.99
N ALA A 168 17.16 15.73 -12.76
CA ALA A 168 17.68 14.40 -12.44
C ALA A 168 16.64 13.28 -12.66
N MET A 169 15.35 13.53 -12.36
CA MET A 169 14.27 12.57 -12.61
C MET A 169 13.96 12.45 -14.10
N GLU A 170 13.97 13.57 -14.86
CA GLU A 170 13.77 13.58 -16.33
C GLU A 170 14.83 12.75 -17.04
N GLN A 171 16.11 12.88 -16.65
CA GLN A 171 17.21 12.10 -17.22
C GLN A 171 17.03 10.59 -17.05
N ARG A 172 16.27 10.16 -16.04
CA ARG A 172 15.97 8.75 -15.73
C ARG A 172 14.66 8.25 -16.32
N GLY A 173 13.88 9.13 -16.95
CA GLY A 173 12.58 8.81 -17.51
C GLY A 173 11.57 8.34 -16.42
N TRP A 174 11.66 8.89 -15.21
CA TRP A 174 10.74 8.56 -14.15
C TRP A 174 9.35 9.12 -14.40
N GLU A 175 8.34 8.39 -13.97
CA GLU A 175 6.95 8.84 -13.96
C GLU A 175 6.64 9.63 -12.69
N TYR A 176 5.77 10.65 -12.79
CA TYR A 176 5.33 11.47 -11.65
C TYR A 176 3.84 11.28 -11.41
N MET A 177 3.52 10.55 -10.36
CA MET A 177 2.18 10.47 -9.79
C MET A 177 2.00 11.62 -8.81
N SER A 178 0.87 12.34 -8.89
CA SER A 178 0.59 13.42 -7.96
C SER A 178 0.47 12.92 -6.52
N HIS A 179 1.17 13.55 -5.60
CA HIS A 179 0.95 13.42 -4.15
C HIS A 179 0.48 14.77 -3.55
N GLY A 180 -0.44 15.43 -4.27
CA GLY A 180 -0.89 16.77 -3.96
C GLY A 180 0.19 17.83 -4.21
N LEU A 181 -0.02 19.02 -3.64
CA LEU A 181 0.91 20.14 -3.82
C LEU A 181 2.05 20.12 -2.80
N TYR A 182 1.72 19.98 -1.54
CA TYR A 182 2.63 19.90 -0.40
C TYR A 182 2.18 18.81 0.54
N ASN A 183 3.08 18.06 1.14
CA ASN A 183 2.70 16.99 2.07
C ASN A 183 2.21 17.50 3.45
N THR A 184 2.17 18.81 3.64
CA THR A 184 1.58 19.50 4.79
C THR A 184 0.13 19.93 4.54
N ARG A 185 -0.40 19.79 3.31
CA ARG A 185 -1.75 20.20 2.92
C ARG A 185 -2.64 18.98 2.77
N TYR A 186 -3.23 18.55 3.87
CA TYR A 186 -4.14 17.41 3.93
C TYR A 186 -5.51 17.75 3.34
N HIS A 187 -6.12 16.79 2.61
CA HIS A 187 -7.38 17.00 1.91
C HIS A 187 -8.63 16.71 2.75
N TRP A 188 -8.52 16.13 3.94
CA TRP A 188 -9.67 15.66 4.73
C TRP A 188 -10.82 16.64 4.91
N ASP A 189 -10.53 17.94 4.99
CA ASP A 189 -11.53 18.97 5.19
C ASP A 189 -11.68 19.89 3.98
N PHE A 190 -11.15 19.46 2.83
CA PHE A 190 -11.39 20.18 1.61
C PHE A 190 -12.85 20.02 1.19
N SER A 191 -13.48 21.11 0.79
CA SER A 191 -14.68 21.07 -0.02
C SER A 191 -14.36 20.43 -1.38
N GLU A 192 -15.37 19.93 -2.07
CA GLU A 192 -15.22 19.41 -3.42
C GLU A 192 -14.50 20.40 -4.36
N ALA A 193 -14.82 21.69 -4.25
CA ALA A 193 -14.21 22.73 -5.06
C ALA A 193 -12.72 22.93 -4.75
N GLU A 194 -12.34 22.88 -3.48
CA GLU A 194 -10.93 23.00 -3.05
C GLU A 194 -10.10 21.79 -3.47
N GLU A 195 -10.64 20.58 -3.33
CA GLU A 195 -9.95 19.35 -3.77
C GLU A 195 -9.78 19.33 -5.28
N ARG A 196 -10.84 19.66 -6.04
CA ARG A 196 -10.78 19.81 -7.51
C ARG A 196 -9.72 20.82 -7.93
N ALA A 197 -9.68 21.98 -7.29
CA ALA A 197 -8.69 23.01 -7.59
C ALA A 197 -7.27 22.55 -7.31
N ALA A 198 -7.04 21.81 -6.20
CA ALA A 198 -5.72 21.25 -5.89
C ALA A 198 -5.28 20.17 -6.91
N MET A 199 -6.21 19.33 -7.36
CA MET A 199 -5.95 18.35 -8.42
C MET A 199 -5.60 19.03 -9.76
N GLN A 200 -6.38 20.05 -10.14
CA GLN A 200 -6.13 20.79 -11.36
C GLN A 200 -4.80 21.56 -11.31
N GLU A 201 -4.49 22.22 -10.20
CA GLU A 201 -3.20 22.90 -10.01
C GLU A 201 -2.03 21.92 -10.12
N SER A 202 -2.16 20.73 -9.55
CA SER A 202 -1.17 19.67 -9.68
C SER A 202 -0.88 19.32 -11.15
N ARG A 203 -1.91 19.10 -11.95
CA ARG A 203 -1.81 18.80 -13.38
C ARG A 203 -1.20 19.96 -14.16
N ASP A 204 -1.60 21.19 -13.86
CA ASP A 204 -1.09 22.39 -14.54
C ASP A 204 0.40 22.63 -14.27
N ILE A 205 0.86 22.39 -13.02
CA ILE A 205 2.28 22.43 -12.67
C ILE A 205 3.03 21.37 -13.46
N HIS A 206 2.54 20.13 -13.45
CA HIS A 206 3.17 19.02 -14.17
C HIS A 206 3.29 19.31 -15.66
N ARG A 207 2.17 19.68 -16.32
CA ARG A 207 2.13 19.99 -17.76
C ARG A 207 3.07 21.14 -18.11
N ARG A 208 3.07 22.20 -17.32
CA ARG A 208 3.90 23.38 -17.55
C ARG A 208 5.40 23.08 -17.48
N LEU A 209 5.82 22.21 -16.54
CA LEU A 209 7.23 21.95 -16.28
C LEU A 209 7.80 20.75 -17.03
N THR A 210 6.95 19.80 -17.45
CA THR A 210 7.40 18.58 -18.16
C THR A 210 6.89 18.47 -19.58
N GLY A 211 5.90 19.27 -19.98
CA GLY A 211 5.22 19.15 -21.28
C GLY A 211 4.32 17.91 -21.42
N ARG A 212 4.13 17.12 -20.35
CA ARG A 212 3.35 15.89 -20.36
C ARG A 212 2.09 16.01 -19.49
N GLU A 213 1.08 15.17 -19.80
CA GLU A 213 -0.09 15.03 -18.93
C GLU A 213 0.25 14.18 -17.70
N GLN A 214 -0.25 14.60 -16.54
CA GLN A 214 -0.14 13.83 -15.31
C GLN A 214 -1.22 12.76 -15.27
N ARG A 215 -0.85 11.51 -15.02
CA ARG A 215 -1.72 10.35 -15.16
C ARG A 215 -2.18 9.75 -13.84
N GLY A 216 -1.33 9.77 -12.83
CA GLY A 216 -1.58 9.11 -11.55
C GLY A 216 -1.92 10.07 -10.42
N TRP A 217 -2.84 9.65 -9.56
CA TRP A 217 -3.22 10.34 -8.32
C TRP A 217 -2.92 9.48 -7.09
N PHE A 218 -2.35 10.10 -6.08
CA PHE A 218 -2.19 9.56 -4.74
C PHE A 218 -2.37 10.70 -3.73
N SER A 219 -3.35 10.59 -2.84
CA SER A 219 -3.69 11.66 -1.91
C SER A 219 -2.56 11.96 -0.92
N PRO A 220 -2.23 13.24 -0.68
CA PRO A 220 -1.16 13.61 0.24
C PRO A 220 -1.43 13.04 1.63
N ALA A 221 -0.43 12.35 2.19
CA ALA A 221 -0.53 11.67 3.48
C ALA A 221 -1.75 10.74 3.63
N ILE A 222 -2.26 10.21 2.52
CA ILE A 222 -3.44 9.31 2.48
C ILE A 222 -4.68 10.00 3.07
N THR A 223 -4.91 11.23 2.65
CA THR A 223 -6.04 12.05 3.14
C THR A 223 -7.09 12.24 2.05
N ASN A 224 -8.06 11.35 2.01
CA ASN A 224 -9.13 11.34 1.03
C ASN A 224 -10.38 12.05 1.55
N THR A 225 -11.19 12.61 0.63
CA THR A 225 -12.59 12.97 0.87
C THR A 225 -13.52 11.93 0.24
N LEU A 226 -14.81 12.10 0.41
CA LEU A 226 -15.80 11.25 -0.27
C LEU A 226 -15.81 11.44 -1.79
N ASN A 227 -15.26 12.55 -2.28
CA ASN A 227 -15.29 12.93 -3.69
C ASN A 227 -13.98 12.59 -4.43
N THR A 228 -12.93 12.17 -3.72
CA THR A 228 -11.58 12.04 -4.27
C THR A 228 -11.54 11.23 -5.57
N PHE A 229 -12.19 10.07 -5.62
CA PHE A 229 -12.13 9.20 -6.80
C PHE A 229 -12.90 9.79 -7.98
N ASP A 230 -14.06 10.38 -7.73
CA ASP A 230 -14.82 11.09 -8.75
C ASP A 230 -14.02 12.25 -9.32
N LEU A 231 -13.45 13.07 -8.43
CA LEU A 231 -12.66 14.23 -8.82
C LEU A 231 -11.39 13.85 -9.58
N ALA A 232 -10.72 12.77 -9.17
CA ALA A 232 -9.56 12.26 -9.89
C ALA A 232 -9.94 11.88 -11.33
N SER A 233 -11.04 11.16 -11.52
CA SER A 233 -11.55 10.80 -12.84
C SER A 233 -11.97 12.02 -13.65
N GLU A 234 -12.74 12.95 -13.06
CA GLU A 234 -13.23 14.17 -13.71
C GLU A 234 -12.12 15.13 -14.11
N THR A 235 -11.06 15.22 -13.33
CA THR A 235 -9.89 16.04 -13.64
C THR A 235 -8.92 15.37 -14.61
N GLY A 236 -9.18 14.11 -14.99
CA GLY A 236 -8.46 13.40 -16.05
C GLY A 236 -7.24 12.62 -15.57
N PHE A 237 -7.23 12.16 -14.33
CA PHE A 237 -6.30 11.12 -13.89
C PHE A 237 -6.75 9.76 -14.40
N ASP A 238 -5.81 8.94 -14.85
CA ASP A 238 -6.08 7.62 -15.39
C ASP A 238 -6.14 6.54 -14.33
N TYR A 239 -5.31 6.68 -13.28
CA TYR A 239 -5.24 5.73 -12.18
C TYR A 239 -5.06 6.44 -10.84
N CYS A 240 -5.42 5.73 -9.77
CA CYS A 240 -5.15 6.15 -8.40
C CYS A 240 -4.47 5.04 -7.60
N CYS A 241 -3.83 5.42 -6.49
CA CYS A 241 -3.13 4.49 -5.59
C CYS A 241 -3.62 4.56 -4.15
N ASP A 242 -4.79 5.14 -3.90
CA ASP A 242 -5.34 5.38 -2.56
C ASP A 242 -6.03 4.15 -1.93
N LEU A 243 -6.20 3.06 -2.68
CA LEU A 243 -6.87 1.86 -2.24
C LEU A 243 -5.86 0.72 -2.04
N TYR A 244 -5.81 0.18 -0.82
CA TYR A 244 -4.82 -0.83 -0.37
C TYR A 244 -5.44 -2.22 -0.21
N HIS A 245 -6.41 -2.54 -1.05
CA HIS A 245 -7.30 -3.68 -0.83
C HIS A 245 -7.03 -4.87 -1.74
N ASP A 246 -6.01 -4.79 -2.60
CA ASP A 246 -5.81 -5.79 -3.66
C ASP A 246 -4.34 -5.95 -4.07
N ASP A 247 -4.01 -7.11 -4.63
CA ASP A 247 -2.72 -7.40 -5.27
C ASP A 247 -2.79 -7.25 -6.79
N GLN A 248 -3.91 -6.76 -7.33
CA GLN A 248 -4.12 -6.52 -8.77
C GLN A 248 -4.77 -5.15 -8.98
N PRO A 249 -4.55 -4.49 -10.13
CA PRO A 249 -5.34 -3.33 -10.49
C PRO A 249 -6.82 -3.70 -10.58
N PHE A 250 -7.69 -2.73 -10.28
CA PHE A 250 -9.13 -2.95 -10.30
C PHE A 250 -9.90 -1.69 -10.73
N PRO A 251 -11.07 -1.81 -11.38
CA PRO A 251 -11.86 -0.65 -11.74
C PRO A 251 -12.55 -0.04 -10.52
N VAL A 252 -12.48 1.28 -10.40
CA VAL A 252 -13.15 2.09 -9.41
C VAL A 252 -14.36 2.76 -10.06
N ARG A 253 -15.53 2.63 -9.46
CA ARG A 253 -16.75 3.31 -9.92
C ARG A 253 -16.63 4.79 -9.66
N THR A 254 -16.80 5.60 -10.71
CA THR A 254 -16.79 7.06 -10.63
C THR A 254 -17.91 7.65 -11.45
N ARG A 255 -18.24 8.92 -11.20
CA ARG A 255 -19.29 9.66 -11.94
C ARG A 255 -19.03 9.76 -13.45
N THR A 256 -17.77 9.73 -13.87
CA THR A 256 -17.37 9.95 -15.28
C THR A 256 -16.84 8.72 -16.00
N GLY A 257 -16.75 7.58 -15.32
CA GLY A 257 -16.30 6.34 -15.92
C GLY A 257 -15.16 5.66 -15.15
N ASP A 258 -14.15 5.15 -15.84
CA ASP A 258 -13.20 4.22 -15.25
C ASP A 258 -11.93 4.87 -14.75
N LEU A 259 -11.86 5.02 -13.46
CA LEU A 259 -10.59 5.14 -12.77
C LEU A 259 -10.09 3.72 -12.42
N ILE A 260 -8.80 3.47 -12.59
CA ILE A 260 -8.18 2.19 -12.19
C ILE A 260 -7.42 2.40 -10.90
N THR A 261 -7.64 1.56 -9.90
CA THR A 261 -6.71 1.49 -8.77
C THR A 261 -5.51 0.63 -9.14
N VAL A 262 -4.31 1.14 -8.88
CA VAL A 262 -3.05 0.38 -8.97
C VAL A 262 -2.57 0.11 -7.55
N PRO A 263 -2.32 -1.15 -7.18
CA PRO A 263 -1.91 -1.48 -5.82
C PRO A 263 -0.67 -0.71 -5.38
N TYR A 264 -0.82 0.07 -4.33
CA TYR A 264 0.25 0.68 -3.54
C TYR A 264 0.36 -0.09 -2.21
N THR A 265 1.36 0.18 -1.40
CA THR A 265 1.57 -0.55 -0.16
C THR A 265 1.69 0.34 1.06
N VAL A 266 1.09 -0.11 2.16
CA VAL A 266 1.33 0.43 3.50
C VAL A 266 2.34 -0.45 4.25
N ASP A 267 2.32 -1.76 3.99
CA ASP A 267 3.18 -2.71 4.67
C ASP A 267 4.64 -2.66 4.17
N LEU A 268 4.85 -2.54 2.85
CA LEU A 268 6.18 -2.37 2.27
C LEU A 268 6.55 -0.88 2.12
N ASN A 269 6.36 -0.13 3.20
CA ASN A 269 6.60 1.31 3.26
C ASN A 269 7.58 1.62 4.41
N ASP A 270 8.74 2.15 4.07
CA ASP A 270 9.85 2.37 4.99
C ASP A 270 9.52 3.34 6.15
N VAL A 271 8.64 4.31 5.93
CA VAL A 271 8.17 5.22 7.00
C VAL A 271 7.29 4.48 8.00
N ILE A 272 6.48 3.54 7.57
CA ILE A 272 5.66 2.73 8.48
C ILE A 272 6.54 1.81 9.31
N ILE A 273 7.53 1.18 8.70
CA ILE A 273 8.54 0.36 9.40
C ILE A 273 9.30 1.20 10.43
N SER A 274 9.77 2.38 10.03
CA SER A 274 10.50 3.29 10.92
C SER A 274 9.68 3.73 12.15
N ARG A 275 8.36 3.88 12.00
CA ARG A 275 7.45 4.22 13.11
C ARG A 275 7.29 3.08 14.12
N ARG A 276 7.54 1.84 13.70
CA ARG A 276 7.60 0.67 14.60
C ARG A 276 8.95 0.56 15.30
N GLY A 277 9.90 1.44 15.00
CA GLY A 277 11.27 1.41 15.54
C GLY A 277 12.14 0.34 14.88
N GLU A 278 11.73 -0.16 13.72
CA GLU A 278 12.44 -1.17 12.96
C GLU A 278 13.47 -0.52 12.02
N GLU A 279 14.52 -1.27 11.68
CA GLU A 279 15.60 -0.83 10.82
C GLU A 279 15.59 -1.54 9.46
N ILE A 280 16.55 -1.20 8.61
CA ILE A 280 16.62 -1.65 7.21
C ILE A 280 16.61 -3.16 7.07
N ASP A 281 17.20 -3.91 7.99
CA ASP A 281 17.26 -5.38 7.92
C ASP A 281 15.87 -6.00 8.06
N ALA A 282 15.04 -5.48 8.98
CA ALA A 282 13.64 -5.89 9.14
C ALA A 282 12.82 -5.54 7.89
N PHE A 283 13.00 -4.34 7.35
CA PHE A 283 12.34 -3.93 6.11
C PHE A 283 12.74 -4.81 4.92
N ALA A 284 14.03 -5.08 4.75
CA ALA A 284 14.54 -5.94 3.70
C ALA A 284 14.01 -7.38 3.82
N GLN A 285 13.91 -7.90 5.05
CA GLN A 285 13.33 -9.23 5.28
C GLN A 285 11.84 -9.26 4.94
N GLN A 286 11.08 -8.27 5.36
CA GLN A 286 9.65 -8.17 5.03
C GLN A 286 9.42 -8.08 3.51
N ILE A 287 10.26 -7.33 2.79
CA ILE A 287 10.22 -7.25 1.32
C ILE A 287 10.47 -8.63 0.70
N ARG A 288 11.45 -9.41 1.19
CA ARG A 288 11.74 -10.77 0.69
C ARG A 288 10.56 -11.71 0.89
N ASP A 289 10.05 -11.79 2.13
CA ASP A 289 8.96 -12.70 2.49
C ASP A 289 7.69 -12.40 1.68
N HIS A 290 7.38 -11.12 1.48
CA HIS A 290 6.29 -10.69 0.63
C HIS A 290 6.53 -11.09 -0.83
N PHE A 291 7.73 -10.79 -1.36
CA PHE A 291 8.09 -11.14 -2.73
C PHE A 291 7.98 -12.64 -2.99
N ASP A 292 8.56 -13.47 -2.13
CA ASP A 292 8.55 -14.93 -2.28
C ASP A 292 7.12 -15.48 -2.37
N THR A 293 6.22 -14.92 -1.55
CA THR A 293 4.79 -15.28 -1.55
C THR A 293 4.12 -14.88 -2.86
N VAL A 294 4.16 -13.60 -3.23
CA VAL A 294 3.46 -13.11 -4.45
C VAL A 294 4.10 -13.65 -5.73
N TYR A 295 5.40 -13.97 -5.71
CA TYR A 295 6.09 -14.60 -6.83
C TYR A 295 5.62 -16.05 -7.04
N ALA A 296 5.42 -16.80 -5.96
CA ALA A 296 4.86 -18.16 -6.03
C ALA A 296 3.42 -18.14 -6.56
N GLU A 297 2.58 -17.27 -6.01
CA GLU A 297 1.17 -17.09 -6.44
C GLU A 297 1.04 -16.56 -7.86
N GLY A 298 2.00 -15.74 -8.29
CA GLY A 298 2.05 -15.14 -9.63
C GLY A 298 2.19 -16.14 -10.78
N ALA A 299 2.55 -17.40 -10.47
CA ALA A 299 2.54 -18.48 -11.45
C ALA A 299 1.13 -18.82 -11.96
N GLU A 300 0.11 -18.67 -11.10
CA GLU A 300 -1.28 -18.92 -11.43
C GLU A 300 -2.00 -17.64 -11.86
N GLN A 301 -1.75 -16.54 -11.15
CA GLN A 301 -2.47 -15.28 -11.27
C GLN A 301 -1.52 -14.12 -11.03
N GLY A 302 -1.26 -13.31 -12.05
CA GLY A 302 -0.33 -12.18 -11.98
C GLY A 302 -0.58 -11.26 -10.77
N ARG A 303 0.51 -10.87 -10.10
CA ARG A 303 0.50 -10.01 -8.92
C ARG A 303 1.19 -8.68 -9.20
N VAL A 304 0.79 -7.65 -8.46
CA VAL A 304 1.51 -6.38 -8.37
C VAL A 304 2.23 -6.34 -7.04
N MET A 305 3.46 -5.86 -7.05
CA MET A 305 4.23 -5.56 -5.84
C MET A 305 4.73 -4.12 -5.92
N CYS A 306 4.31 -3.30 -4.96
CA CYS A 306 4.83 -1.96 -4.75
C CYS A 306 5.82 -1.95 -3.60
N ILE A 307 6.94 -1.26 -3.74
CA ILE A 307 7.85 -0.95 -2.63
C ILE A 307 7.91 0.57 -2.53
N ALA A 308 7.46 1.10 -1.39
CA ALA A 308 7.40 2.53 -1.14
C ALA A 308 8.54 2.97 -0.23
N VAL A 309 9.34 3.93 -0.70
CA VAL A 309 10.50 4.41 0.04
C VAL A 309 10.54 5.93 0.12
N HIS A 310 11.08 6.45 1.21
CA HIS A 310 11.25 7.88 1.40
C HIS A 310 12.75 8.23 1.42
N PRO A 311 13.20 9.15 0.56
CA PRO A 311 14.63 9.50 0.48
C PRO A 311 15.24 9.93 1.81
N PHE A 312 14.46 10.53 2.71
CA PHE A 312 14.95 10.93 4.02
C PHE A 312 15.22 9.75 4.97
N TRP A 313 14.61 8.59 4.72
CA TRP A 313 14.82 7.38 5.51
C TRP A 313 15.74 6.39 4.79
N VAL A 314 15.33 5.88 3.62
CA VAL A 314 16.11 4.87 2.89
C VAL A 314 17.45 5.43 2.37
N GLY A 315 17.49 6.72 2.03
CA GLY A 315 18.69 7.41 1.55
C GLY A 315 19.74 7.72 2.62
N GLN A 316 19.55 7.25 3.86
CA GLN A 316 20.60 7.35 4.90
C GLN A 316 21.78 6.42 4.58
N PRO A 317 23.03 6.83 4.93
CA PRO A 317 24.23 6.05 4.60
C PRO A 317 24.19 4.60 5.08
N HIS A 318 23.63 4.38 6.24
CA HIS A 318 23.54 3.05 6.87
C HIS A 318 22.38 2.18 6.37
N ARG A 319 21.47 2.73 5.54
CA ARG A 319 20.27 2.01 5.05
C ARG A 319 20.32 1.70 3.56
N ILE A 320 20.90 2.59 2.75
CA ILE A 320 20.83 2.48 1.29
C ILE A 320 21.38 1.16 0.75
N ARG A 321 22.45 0.60 1.38
CA ARG A 321 23.01 -0.68 0.95
C ARG A 321 22.06 -1.86 1.23
N GLY A 322 21.37 -1.87 2.38
CA GLY A 322 20.37 -2.91 2.67
C GLY A 322 19.22 -2.89 1.67
N PHE A 323 18.78 -1.70 1.27
CA PHE A 323 17.80 -1.54 0.19
C PHE A 323 18.31 -2.10 -1.14
N GLN A 324 19.53 -1.76 -1.57
CA GLN A 324 20.11 -2.29 -2.80
C GLN A 324 20.14 -3.81 -2.80
N LEU A 325 20.59 -4.44 -1.70
CA LEU A 325 20.70 -5.89 -1.60
C LEU A 325 19.36 -6.62 -1.74
N VAL A 326 18.29 -6.08 -1.18
CA VAL A 326 16.97 -6.70 -1.34
C VAL A 326 16.42 -6.51 -2.74
N MET A 327 16.68 -5.38 -3.39
CA MET A 327 16.31 -5.18 -4.79
C MET A 327 17.11 -6.08 -5.72
N GLU A 328 18.42 -6.26 -5.51
CA GLU A 328 19.26 -7.24 -6.22
C GLU A 328 18.68 -8.66 -6.11
N TYR A 329 18.21 -9.04 -4.91
CA TYR A 329 17.53 -10.32 -4.69
C TYR A 329 16.30 -10.48 -5.58
N ILE A 330 15.36 -9.54 -5.56
CA ILE A 330 14.15 -9.60 -6.37
C ILE A 330 14.48 -9.67 -7.86
N LEU A 331 15.40 -8.82 -8.33
CA LEU A 331 15.77 -8.71 -9.73
C LEU A 331 16.55 -9.94 -10.24
N SER A 332 17.09 -10.76 -9.36
CA SER A 332 17.74 -12.03 -9.73
C SER A 332 16.74 -13.11 -10.17
N HIS A 333 15.45 -12.93 -9.91
CA HIS A 333 14.41 -13.90 -10.24
C HIS A 333 13.85 -13.66 -11.66
N PRO A 334 13.72 -14.70 -12.50
CA PRO A 334 13.08 -14.57 -13.80
C PRO A 334 11.57 -14.29 -13.64
N GLY A 335 10.99 -13.58 -14.60
CA GLY A 335 9.54 -13.31 -14.56
C GLY A 335 9.13 -12.20 -13.58
N VAL A 336 10.05 -11.30 -13.26
CA VAL A 336 9.75 -10.00 -12.64
C VAL A 336 9.71 -8.95 -13.76
N TRP A 337 8.58 -8.27 -13.89
CA TRP A 337 8.41 -7.15 -14.80
C TRP A 337 8.55 -5.84 -14.03
N CYS A 338 9.69 -5.17 -14.19
CA CYS A 338 9.91 -3.84 -13.62
C CYS A 338 9.16 -2.81 -14.46
N ALA A 339 8.12 -2.22 -13.90
CA ALA A 339 7.20 -1.33 -14.58
C ALA A 339 7.00 -0.02 -13.80
N THR A 340 6.45 0.99 -14.45
CA THR A 340 5.83 2.14 -13.79
C THR A 340 4.36 1.84 -13.48
N ALA A 341 3.75 2.59 -12.57
CA ALA A 341 2.34 2.42 -12.25
C ALA A 341 1.43 2.69 -13.48
N ALA A 342 1.81 3.64 -14.33
CA ALA A 342 1.10 3.89 -15.58
C ALA A 342 1.20 2.71 -16.55
N GLU A 343 2.37 2.09 -16.70
CA GLU A 343 2.53 0.89 -17.55
C GLU A 343 1.68 -0.28 -17.04
N ILE A 344 1.59 -0.46 -15.72
CA ILE A 344 0.72 -1.46 -15.10
C ILE A 344 -0.75 -1.16 -15.39
N ALA A 345 -1.19 0.10 -15.23
CA ALA A 345 -2.56 0.52 -15.52
C ALA A 345 -2.91 0.34 -17.00
N ASP A 346 -2.00 0.68 -17.92
CA ASP A 346 -2.20 0.54 -19.37
C ASP A 346 -2.34 -0.92 -19.76
N HIS A 347 -1.43 -1.78 -19.29
CA HIS A 347 -1.51 -3.21 -19.57
C HIS A 347 -2.81 -3.81 -19.02
N TYR A 348 -3.18 -3.46 -17.79
CA TYR A 348 -4.44 -3.93 -17.20
C TYR A 348 -5.66 -3.49 -18.01
N ARG A 349 -5.70 -2.23 -18.47
CA ARG A 349 -6.81 -1.73 -19.31
C ARG A 349 -6.93 -2.47 -20.62
N ALA A 350 -5.80 -2.73 -21.27
CA ALA A 350 -5.78 -3.40 -22.56
C ALA A 350 -6.15 -4.88 -22.47
N GLU A 351 -5.59 -5.59 -21.51
CA GLU A 351 -5.59 -7.04 -21.51
C GLU A 351 -6.59 -7.66 -20.53
N ALA A 352 -6.88 -7.01 -19.39
CA ALA A 352 -7.67 -7.62 -18.32
C ALA A 352 -9.03 -6.97 -18.09
N LEU A 353 -9.13 -5.65 -18.18
CA LEU A 353 -10.32 -4.89 -17.81
C LEU A 353 -11.60 -5.34 -18.53
N PRO A 354 -11.61 -5.66 -19.84
CA PRO A 354 -12.83 -6.12 -20.51
C PRO A 354 -13.39 -7.43 -19.90
N ALA A 355 -12.52 -8.39 -19.60
CA ALA A 355 -12.90 -9.65 -19.00
C ALA A 355 -13.35 -9.46 -17.53
N VAL A 356 -12.69 -8.59 -16.78
CA VAL A 356 -13.09 -8.27 -15.40
C VAL A 356 -14.45 -7.60 -15.36
N ARG A 357 -14.74 -6.66 -16.26
CA ARG A 357 -16.06 -6.03 -16.38
C ARG A 357 -17.16 -7.03 -16.67
N ALA A 358 -16.94 -7.93 -17.65
CA ALA A 358 -17.89 -8.99 -17.96
C ALA A 358 -18.14 -9.92 -16.77
N HIS A 359 -17.10 -10.26 -16.03
CA HIS A 359 -17.18 -11.05 -14.80
C HIS A 359 -18.01 -10.34 -13.72
N LEU A 360 -17.77 -9.04 -13.49
CA LEU A 360 -18.51 -8.27 -12.49
C LEU A 360 -19.99 -8.15 -12.85
N ALA A 361 -20.31 -7.85 -14.12
CA ALA A 361 -21.68 -7.75 -14.60
C ALA A 361 -22.44 -9.09 -14.45
N ALA A 362 -21.79 -10.22 -14.76
CA ALA A 362 -22.38 -11.54 -14.57
C ALA A 362 -22.68 -11.85 -13.09
N ARG A 363 -21.85 -11.39 -12.17
CA ARG A 363 -22.07 -11.55 -10.73
C ARG A 363 -23.20 -10.66 -10.21
N GLU A 364 -23.28 -9.40 -10.65
CA GLU A 364 -24.37 -8.50 -10.28
C GLU A 364 -25.73 -9.07 -10.73
N ALA A 365 -25.80 -9.67 -11.93
CA ALA A 365 -27.01 -10.33 -12.43
C ALA A 365 -27.46 -11.58 -11.64
N LEU A 366 -26.54 -12.21 -10.88
CA LEU A 366 -26.85 -13.37 -10.04
C LEU A 366 -27.33 -12.99 -8.63
N HIS A 367 -27.08 -11.75 -8.20
CA HIS A 367 -27.37 -11.28 -6.84
C HIS A 367 -28.38 -10.12 -6.78
N GLY A 368 -28.80 -9.59 -7.93
CA GLY A 368 -29.90 -8.62 -8.09
C GLY A 368 -31.18 -9.33 -8.46
#